data_a03a91c6d16d88e58ef332f1319a38e7
#
_entry.id   a03a91c6d16d88e58ef332f1319a38e7
#
_cell.length_a   1.000
_cell.length_b   1.000
_cell.length_c   1.000
_cell.angle_alpha   90.00
_cell.angle_beta   90.00
_cell.angle_gamma   90.00
#
_symmetry.space_group_name_H-M   'P 1'
#
loop_
_entity.id
_entity.type
_entity.pdbx_description
1 polymer ?
#
loop_
_entity_poly.entity_id
_entity_poly.type
_entity_poly.pdbx_seq_one_letter_code
_entity_poly.pdbx_strand_id
1 'polypeptide(L)'
;MEQLHFITKLLDIKDPNIQFMDIINRDTHKEIIAKLDYDAPSCPYCGSQMKKYDFQKPSKIPYLETTGMPTRILLKKRRFKCYHCSKMMVAETSLVKKNHQIPRIINQKIAQKLIEKTSMTDIAHQLAISTSTVIRKLNDFHFKSDFSYLPEIMSWDE
;
A
#
# COMPACT_ATOMS: atom_id res chain seq x y z
N MET A 1 0.24 -25.79 0.78
CA MET A 1 1.23 -24.74 0.43
C MET A 1 1.02 -24.16 -0.97
N GLU A 2 0.50 -24.90 -1.93
CA GLU A 2 0.24 -24.42 -3.30
C GLU A 2 -0.81 -23.28 -3.38
N GLN A 3 -1.87 -23.30 -2.57
CA GLN A 3 -2.91 -22.28 -2.58
C GLN A 3 -2.43 -20.88 -2.15
N LEU A 4 -1.47 -20.81 -1.23
CA LEU A 4 -0.91 -19.52 -0.78
C LEU A 4 -0.01 -18.88 -1.85
N HIS A 5 0.67 -19.68 -2.66
CA HIS A 5 1.46 -19.19 -3.78
C HIS A 5 0.57 -18.65 -4.92
N PHE A 6 -0.64 -19.20 -5.07
CA PHE A 6 -1.63 -18.70 -6.01
C PHE A 6 -2.12 -17.28 -5.64
N ILE A 7 -2.30 -17.01 -4.34
CA ILE A 7 -2.73 -15.68 -3.85
C ILE A 7 -1.70 -14.60 -4.18
N THR A 8 -0.40 -14.88 -4.03
CA THR A 8 0.65 -13.91 -4.39
C THR A 8 0.62 -13.53 -5.86
N LYS A 9 0.40 -14.50 -6.73
CA LYS A 9 0.25 -14.29 -8.17
C LYS A 9 -1.02 -13.52 -8.51
N LEU A 10 -2.15 -13.89 -7.89
CA LEU A 10 -3.44 -13.23 -8.10
C LEU A 10 -3.41 -11.77 -7.71
N LEU A 11 -2.73 -11.43 -6.62
CA LEU A 11 -2.61 -10.06 -6.12
C LEU A 11 -1.43 -9.29 -6.74
N ASP A 12 -0.64 -9.92 -7.62
CA ASP A 12 0.60 -9.35 -8.21
C ASP A 12 1.58 -8.81 -7.13
N ILE A 13 1.63 -9.47 -5.98
CA ILE A 13 2.57 -9.13 -4.91
C ILE A 13 3.86 -9.92 -5.11
N LYS A 14 4.94 -9.21 -5.47
CA LYS A 14 6.22 -9.81 -5.85
C LYS A 14 7.20 -10.01 -4.69
N ASP A 15 6.83 -9.59 -3.49
CA ASP A 15 7.70 -9.74 -2.31
C ASP A 15 7.62 -11.16 -1.74
N PRO A 16 8.69 -11.97 -1.87
CA PRO A 16 8.68 -13.37 -1.43
C PRO A 16 8.65 -13.51 0.10
N ASN A 17 8.96 -12.44 0.82
CA ASN A 17 8.99 -12.43 2.29
C ASN A 17 7.62 -12.18 2.92
N ILE A 18 6.61 -11.86 2.10
CA ILE A 18 5.23 -11.71 2.55
C ILE A 18 4.57 -13.08 2.55
N GLN A 19 4.12 -13.51 3.72
CA GLN A 19 3.39 -14.76 3.91
C GLN A 19 1.93 -14.44 4.20
N PHE A 20 1.03 -14.88 3.34
CA PHE A 20 -0.41 -14.77 3.55
C PHE A 20 -0.86 -15.86 4.52
N MET A 21 -1.66 -15.47 5.50
CA MET A 21 -2.10 -16.35 6.59
C MET A 21 -3.58 -16.72 6.46
N ASP A 22 -4.42 -15.72 6.15
CA ASP A 22 -5.86 -15.88 6.12
C ASP A 22 -6.54 -14.77 5.32
N ILE A 23 -7.79 -15.00 4.91
CA ILE A 23 -8.66 -14.01 4.26
C ILE A 23 -9.98 -13.98 5.01
N ILE A 24 -10.29 -12.83 5.60
CA ILE A 24 -11.52 -12.60 6.36
C ILE A 24 -12.48 -11.78 5.49
N ASN A 25 -13.64 -12.35 5.18
CA ASN A 25 -14.71 -11.63 4.52
C ASN A 25 -15.55 -10.91 5.59
N ARG A 26 -15.58 -9.58 5.51
CA ARG A 26 -16.46 -8.73 6.30
C ARG A 26 -17.67 -8.32 5.44
N ASP A 27 -18.70 -7.78 6.05
CA ASP A 27 -19.90 -7.35 5.31
C ASP A 27 -19.60 -6.20 4.33
N THR A 28 -18.65 -5.32 4.65
CA THR A 28 -18.34 -4.12 3.89
C THR A 28 -16.99 -4.15 3.16
N HIS A 29 -16.13 -5.10 3.51
CA HIS A 29 -14.76 -5.17 2.95
C HIS A 29 -14.12 -6.54 3.21
N LYS A 30 -12.98 -6.79 2.55
CA LYS A 30 -12.16 -7.98 2.77
C LYS A 30 -10.87 -7.60 3.50
N GLU A 31 -10.45 -8.45 4.42
CA GLU A 31 -9.19 -8.33 5.14
C GLU A 31 -8.29 -9.52 4.82
N ILE A 32 -7.11 -9.25 4.28
CA ILE A 32 -6.10 -10.26 4.00
C ILE A 32 -5.05 -10.18 5.11
N ILE A 33 -4.94 -11.24 5.89
CA ILE A 33 -3.98 -11.32 7.00
C ILE A 33 -2.64 -11.79 6.45
N ALA A 34 -1.60 -11.02 6.67
CA ALA A 34 -0.26 -11.34 6.20
C ALA A 34 0.82 -10.99 7.24
N LYS A 35 1.95 -11.65 7.15
CA LYS A 35 3.15 -11.32 7.90
C LYS A 35 4.35 -11.14 6.96
N LEU A 36 5.22 -10.22 7.31
CA LEU A 36 6.50 -9.99 6.66
C LEU A 36 7.60 -10.48 7.57
N ASP A 37 8.31 -11.50 7.17
CA ASP A 37 9.39 -12.12 7.94
C ASP A 37 10.50 -12.58 7.01
N TYR A 38 11.74 -12.22 7.36
CA TYR A 38 12.95 -12.67 6.69
C TYR A 38 14.11 -12.70 7.69
N ASP A 39 15.26 -13.17 7.28
CA ASP A 39 16.41 -13.28 8.16
C ASP A 39 16.92 -11.90 8.60
N ALA A 40 17.32 -11.81 9.88
CA ALA A 40 17.74 -10.55 10.47
C ALA A 40 18.95 -9.98 9.72
N PRO A 41 18.90 -8.71 9.28
CA PRO A 41 20.00 -8.05 8.59
C PRO A 41 21.12 -7.64 9.55
N SER A 42 22.23 -7.18 9.00
CA SER A 42 23.27 -6.49 9.79
C SER A 42 22.77 -5.11 10.22
N CYS A 43 23.18 -4.68 11.41
CA CYS A 43 22.80 -3.38 11.94
C CYS A 43 23.46 -2.25 11.12
N PRO A 44 22.70 -1.28 10.58
CA PRO A 44 23.25 -0.20 9.76
C PRO A 44 24.07 0.81 10.58
N TYR A 45 23.99 0.76 11.92
CA TYR A 45 24.70 1.69 12.81
C TYR A 45 26.03 1.15 13.32
N CYS A 46 26.13 -0.15 13.59
CA CYS A 46 27.35 -0.75 14.17
C CYS A 46 27.84 -1.99 13.42
N GLY A 47 27.16 -2.43 12.37
CA GLY A 47 27.55 -3.58 11.57
C GLY A 47 27.31 -4.96 12.22
N SER A 48 26.92 -5.01 13.52
CA SER A 48 26.68 -6.27 14.21
C SER A 48 25.44 -6.98 13.70
N GLN A 49 25.41 -8.32 13.73
CA GLN A 49 24.26 -9.10 13.33
C GLN A 49 23.06 -8.82 14.26
N MET A 50 21.96 -8.40 13.67
CA MET A 50 20.71 -8.23 14.41
C MET A 50 20.03 -9.58 14.68
N LYS A 51 19.09 -9.59 15.62
CA LYS A 51 18.25 -10.76 15.93
C LYS A 51 16.78 -10.43 15.71
N LYS A 52 16.00 -11.43 15.32
CA LYS A 52 14.53 -11.33 15.28
C LYS A 52 14.01 -11.05 16.69
N TYR A 53 13.15 -10.05 16.82
CA TYR A 53 12.59 -9.65 18.12
C TYR A 53 11.12 -10.04 18.19
N ASP A 54 10.20 -9.17 17.73
CA ASP A 54 8.77 -9.42 17.76
C ASP A 54 8.10 -8.96 16.45
N PHE A 55 6.79 -8.98 16.41
CA PHE A 55 6.01 -8.39 15.32
C PHE A 55 5.38 -7.07 15.76
N GLN A 56 5.45 -6.08 14.89
CA GLN A 56 4.72 -4.84 15.02
C GLN A 56 3.20 -5.09 14.93
N LYS A 57 2.37 -4.19 15.50
CA LYS A 57 0.93 -4.18 15.26
C LYS A 57 0.66 -4.18 13.75
N PRO A 58 -0.40 -4.88 13.29
CA PRO A 58 -0.71 -4.94 11.86
C PRO A 58 -0.88 -3.56 11.25
N SER A 59 -0.14 -3.28 10.18
CA SER A 59 -0.36 -2.10 9.36
C SER A 59 -1.53 -2.36 8.42
N LYS A 60 -2.48 -1.43 8.36
CA LYS A 60 -3.61 -1.50 7.42
C LYS A 60 -3.18 -0.92 6.08
N ILE A 61 -2.97 -1.77 5.09
CA ILE A 61 -2.53 -1.37 3.75
C ILE A 61 -3.72 -1.53 2.81
N PRO A 62 -4.26 -0.44 2.22
CA PRO A 62 -5.32 -0.54 1.22
C PRO A 62 -4.79 -1.26 -0.02
N TYR A 63 -5.67 -2.05 -0.65
CA TYR A 63 -5.33 -2.76 -1.87
C TYR A 63 -6.47 -2.68 -2.88
N LEU A 64 -6.23 -3.15 -4.11
CA LEU A 64 -7.27 -3.18 -5.13
C LEU A 64 -8.44 -4.06 -4.68
N GLU A 65 -9.64 -3.68 -5.06
CA GLU A 65 -10.84 -4.43 -4.76
C GLU A 65 -10.75 -5.88 -5.26
N THR A 66 -11.30 -6.79 -4.47
CA THR A 66 -11.35 -8.20 -4.80
C THR A 66 -12.81 -8.65 -4.79
N THR A 67 -13.27 -9.21 -5.91
CA THR A 67 -14.70 -9.62 -6.09
C THR A 67 -15.69 -8.47 -5.82
N GLY A 68 -15.37 -7.25 -6.27
CA GLY A 68 -16.23 -6.08 -6.08
C GLY A 68 -16.25 -5.51 -4.66
N MET A 69 -15.39 -5.99 -3.76
CA MET A 69 -15.32 -5.54 -2.36
C MET A 69 -14.03 -4.78 -2.10
N PRO A 70 -14.09 -3.62 -1.41
CA PRO A 70 -12.89 -2.95 -0.92
C PRO A 70 -12.02 -3.91 -0.14
N THR A 71 -10.72 -3.93 -0.40
CA THR A 71 -9.79 -4.90 0.18
C THR A 71 -8.65 -4.18 0.88
N ARG A 72 -8.24 -4.69 2.04
CA ARG A 72 -7.05 -4.22 2.77
C ARG A 72 -6.20 -5.39 3.23
N ILE A 73 -4.90 -5.17 3.28
CA ILE A 73 -3.94 -6.13 3.80
C ILE A 73 -3.56 -5.71 5.22
N LEU A 74 -3.75 -6.60 6.18
CA LEU A 74 -3.30 -6.43 7.56
C LEU A 74 -1.92 -7.07 7.68
N LEU A 75 -0.86 -6.27 7.50
CA LEU A 75 0.51 -6.74 7.43
C LEU A 75 1.22 -6.57 8.78
N LYS A 76 1.54 -7.70 9.43
CA LYS A 76 2.43 -7.74 10.60
C LYS A 76 3.88 -7.76 10.13
N LYS A 77 4.64 -6.72 10.44
CA LYS A 77 6.05 -6.62 10.08
C LYS A 77 6.93 -7.10 11.22
N ARG A 78 7.94 -7.92 10.91
CA ARG A 78 8.96 -8.34 11.89
C ARG A 78 9.77 -7.14 12.35
N ARG A 79 10.08 -7.07 13.64
CA ARG A 79 11.08 -6.16 14.18
C ARG A 79 12.39 -6.92 14.47
N PHE A 80 13.50 -6.24 14.24
CA PHE A 80 14.83 -6.74 14.53
C PHE A 80 15.49 -5.85 15.58
N LYS A 81 16.24 -6.45 16.50
CA LYS A 81 16.97 -5.73 17.54
C LYS A 81 18.46 -6.02 17.44
N CYS A 82 19.25 -4.97 17.51
CA CYS A 82 20.68 -5.06 17.69
C CYS A 82 21.01 -5.06 19.18
N TYR A 83 21.61 -6.13 19.67
CA TYR A 83 21.97 -6.22 21.09
C TYR A 83 23.31 -5.54 21.42
N HIS A 84 24.07 -5.14 20.40
CA HIS A 84 25.32 -4.39 20.58
C HIS A 84 25.05 -2.90 20.80
N CYS A 85 24.24 -2.26 19.95
CA CYS A 85 23.95 -0.81 20.03
C CYS A 85 22.50 -0.50 20.44
N SER A 86 21.71 -1.51 20.81
CA SER A 86 20.31 -1.42 21.25
C SER A 86 19.33 -0.79 20.22
N LYS A 87 19.75 -0.60 18.99
CA LYS A 87 18.88 -0.07 17.92
C LYS A 87 17.89 -1.12 17.43
N MET A 88 16.73 -0.65 17.01
CA MET A 88 15.66 -1.49 16.44
C MET A 88 15.37 -1.09 15.01
N MET A 89 15.02 -2.08 14.19
CA MET A 89 14.54 -1.90 12.82
C MET A 89 13.25 -2.66 12.62
N VAL A 90 12.44 -2.20 11.68
CA VAL A 90 11.24 -2.89 11.21
C VAL A 90 11.52 -3.44 9.82
N ALA A 91 11.04 -4.65 9.55
CA ALA A 91 11.16 -5.27 8.23
C ALA A 91 10.57 -4.37 7.13
N GLU A 92 11.30 -4.21 6.06
CA GLU A 92 10.91 -3.39 4.90
C GLU A 92 10.41 -4.31 3.78
N THR A 93 9.46 -3.82 2.99
CA THR A 93 8.85 -4.55 1.87
C THR A 93 8.80 -3.68 0.62
N SER A 94 8.82 -4.31 -0.54
CA SER A 94 8.59 -3.63 -1.82
C SER A 94 7.14 -3.21 -2.02
N LEU A 95 6.19 -3.75 -1.25
CA LEU A 95 4.77 -3.44 -1.37
C LEU A 95 4.46 -1.97 -1.07
N VAL A 96 5.10 -1.40 -0.04
CA VAL A 96 4.95 0.00 0.36
C VAL A 96 6.32 0.60 0.69
N LYS A 97 6.50 1.88 0.41
CA LYS A 97 7.71 2.60 0.81
C LYS A 97 7.82 2.66 2.34
N LYS A 98 9.04 2.81 2.84
CA LYS A 98 9.31 3.03 4.28
C LYS A 98 8.45 4.17 4.83
N ASN A 99 7.84 3.95 5.98
CA ASN A 99 6.93 4.90 6.65
C ASN A 99 5.68 5.29 5.84
N HIS A 100 5.32 4.54 4.79
CA HIS A 100 4.11 4.72 4.02
C HIS A 100 3.18 3.51 4.18
N GLN A 101 1.88 3.75 3.95
CA GLN A 101 0.86 2.70 3.98
C GLN A 101 0.15 2.53 2.63
N ILE A 102 0.32 3.47 1.71
CA ILE A 102 -0.35 3.45 0.41
C ILE A 102 0.59 2.82 -0.64
N PRO A 103 0.24 1.65 -1.19
CA PRO A 103 1.01 1.02 -2.27
C PRO A 103 1.01 1.85 -3.55
N ARG A 104 2.04 1.67 -4.38
CA ARG A 104 2.11 2.33 -5.69
C ARG A 104 0.90 2.02 -6.57
N ILE A 105 0.41 0.78 -6.54
CA ILE A 105 -0.75 0.34 -7.33
C ILE A 105 -2.02 1.13 -6.97
N ILE A 106 -2.21 1.48 -5.70
CA ILE A 106 -3.32 2.32 -5.25
C ILE A 106 -3.16 3.76 -5.76
N ASN A 107 -1.95 4.33 -5.72
CA ASN A 107 -1.71 5.66 -6.28
C ASN A 107 -2.03 5.69 -7.79
N GLN A 108 -1.63 4.67 -8.54
CA GLN A 108 -1.96 4.53 -9.96
C GLN A 108 -3.47 4.42 -10.19
N LYS A 109 -4.17 3.66 -9.34
CA LYS A 109 -5.63 3.51 -9.45
C LYS A 109 -6.38 4.81 -9.12
N ILE A 110 -5.89 5.58 -8.15
CA ILE A 110 -6.43 6.92 -7.86
C ILE A 110 -6.30 7.81 -9.09
N ALA A 111 -5.12 7.88 -9.70
CA ALA A 111 -4.88 8.68 -10.90
C ALA A 111 -5.81 8.27 -12.05
N GLN A 112 -5.94 6.97 -12.31
CA GLN A 112 -6.84 6.44 -13.33
C GLN A 112 -8.29 6.88 -13.09
N LYS A 113 -8.80 6.71 -11.87
CA LYS A 113 -10.18 7.06 -11.53
C LYS A 113 -10.45 8.57 -11.60
N LEU A 114 -9.46 9.40 -11.28
CA LEU A 114 -9.56 10.85 -11.45
C LEU A 114 -9.67 11.25 -12.94
N ILE A 115 -8.93 10.57 -13.83
CA ILE A 115 -9.05 10.76 -15.28
C ILE A 115 -10.43 10.33 -15.77
N GLU A 116 -11.00 9.26 -15.22
CA GLU A 116 -12.35 8.76 -15.50
C GLU A 116 -13.45 9.68 -14.90
N LYS A 117 -13.09 10.82 -14.29
CA LYS A 117 -14.01 11.79 -13.66
C LYS A 117 -14.84 11.19 -12.52
N THR A 118 -14.32 10.16 -11.85
CA THR A 118 -14.95 9.60 -10.63
C THR A 118 -14.79 10.59 -9.47
N SER A 119 -15.84 10.76 -8.66
CA SER A 119 -15.77 11.67 -7.51
C SER A 119 -14.72 11.21 -6.48
N MET A 120 -14.07 12.17 -5.80
CA MET A 120 -13.06 11.86 -4.78
C MET A 120 -13.64 11.04 -3.62
N THR A 121 -14.91 11.23 -3.29
CA THR A 121 -15.62 10.46 -2.27
C THR A 121 -15.82 9.01 -2.69
N ASP A 122 -16.22 8.78 -3.94
CA ASP A 122 -16.40 7.43 -4.48
C ASP A 122 -15.06 6.68 -4.59
N ILE A 123 -14.00 7.37 -5.03
CA ILE A 123 -12.65 6.81 -5.06
C ILE A 123 -12.22 6.37 -3.65
N ALA A 124 -12.42 7.23 -2.65
CA ALA A 124 -12.08 6.94 -1.28
C ALA A 124 -12.82 5.71 -0.74
N HIS A 125 -14.12 5.62 -1.02
CA HIS A 125 -14.96 4.48 -0.62
C HIS A 125 -14.52 3.17 -1.31
N GLN A 126 -14.32 3.19 -2.63
CA GLN A 126 -13.93 2.01 -3.40
C GLN A 126 -12.55 1.46 -3.00
N LEU A 127 -11.62 2.33 -2.64
CA LEU A 127 -10.25 1.96 -2.27
C LEU A 127 -10.04 1.80 -0.75
N ALA A 128 -11.08 1.96 0.07
CA ALA A 128 -11.03 1.90 1.54
C ALA A 128 -9.98 2.86 2.15
N ILE A 129 -9.88 4.08 1.60
CA ILE A 129 -9.01 5.15 2.07
C ILE A 129 -9.84 6.39 2.43
N SER A 130 -9.22 7.39 3.07
CA SER A 130 -9.90 8.65 3.35
C SER A 130 -9.94 9.56 2.12
N THR A 131 -10.99 10.38 2.00
CA THR A 131 -11.10 11.42 0.96
C THR A 131 -9.91 12.39 1.03
N SER A 132 -9.43 12.73 2.24
CA SER A 132 -8.23 13.54 2.43
C SER A 132 -6.98 12.91 1.81
N THR A 133 -6.88 11.58 1.79
CA THR A 133 -5.79 10.87 1.11
C THR A 133 -5.89 11.03 -0.40
N VAL A 134 -7.10 10.93 -0.98
CA VAL A 134 -7.33 11.14 -2.41
C VAL A 134 -6.95 12.57 -2.80
N ILE A 135 -7.39 13.58 -2.05
CA ILE A 135 -7.07 15.01 -2.29
C ILE A 135 -5.55 15.22 -2.24
N ARG A 136 -4.87 14.68 -1.23
CA ARG A 136 -3.41 14.79 -1.13
C ARG A 136 -2.72 14.18 -2.33
N LYS A 137 -3.19 13.02 -2.82
CA LYS A 137 -2.64 12.37 -4.01
C LYS A 137 -2.92 13.15 -5.29
N LEU A 138 -4.09 13.78 -5.42
CA LEU A 138 -4.37 14.69 -6.52
C LEU A 138 -3.36 15.85 -6.58
N ASN A 139 -3.01 16.42 -5.42
CA ASN A 139 -2.02 17.49 -5.33
C ASN A 139 -0.59 17.01 -5.65
N ASP A 140 -0.29 15.72 -5.41
CA ASP A 140 0.99 15.10 -5.80
C ASP A 140 1.10 14.88 -7.32
N PHE A 141 -0.03 14.81 -8.04
CA PHE A 141 -0.07 14.69 -9.49
C PHE A 141 0.03 16.09 -10.12
N HIS A 142 1.25 16.53 -10.40
CA HIS A 142 1.48 17.79 -11.11
C HIS A 142 1.08 17.67 -12.58
N PHE A 143 -0.15 18.04 -12.89
CA PHE A 143 -0.57 18.22 -14.29
C PHE A 143 0.02 19.53 -14.82
N LYS A 144 0.94 19.42 -15.76
CA LYS A 144 1.38 20.59 -16.53
C LYS A 144 0.28 20.91 -17.53
N SER A 145 -0.46 21.98 -17.28
CA SER A 145 -1.39 22.53 -18.26
C SER A 145 -0.58 23.25 -19.33
N ASP A 146 -0.70 22.79 -20.56
CA ASP A 146 -0.13 23.49 -21.71
C ASP A 146 -1.17 24.50 -22.22
N PHE A 147 -0.94 25.77 -21.97
CA PHE A 147 -1.77 26.88 -22.43
C PHE A 147 -1.25 27.51 -23.74
N SER A 148 -0.28 26.87 -24.41
CA SER A 148 0.27 27.37 -25.67
C SER A 148 -0.74 27.36 -26.82
N TYR A 149 -1.78 26.51 -26.70
CA TYR A 149 -2.88 26.41 -27.64
C TYR A 149 -4.21 26.56 -26.92
N LEU A 150 -4.94 27.61 -27.22
CA LEU A 150 -6.31 27.81 -26.79
C LEU A 150 -7.24 27.53 -27.98
N PRO A 151 -8.33 26.76 -27.80
CA PRO A 151 -9.31 26.56 -28.86
C PRO A 151 -9.99 27.89 -29.21
N GLU A 152 -10.31 28.07 -30.51
CA GLU A 152 -10.99 29.29 -30.97
C GLU A 152 -12.38 29.47 -30.37
N ILE A 153 -13.00 28.37 -29.93
CA ILE A 153 -14.34 28.36 -29.32
C ILE A 153 -14.20 27.76 -27.92
N MET A 154 -14.52 28.51 -26.90
CA MET A 154 -14.61 28.07 -25.49
C MET A 154 -16.04 28.30 -25.00
N SER A 155 -16.64 27.27 -24.40
CA SER A 155 -17.87 27.39 -23.63
C SER A 155 -17.56 27.43 -22.15
N TRP A 156 -18.19 28.33 -21.43
CA TRP A 156 -18.13 28.43 -19.97
C TRP A 156 -19.48 27.95 -19.44
N ASP A 157 -19.49 26.88 -18.68
CA ASP A 157 -20.66 26.48 -17.92
C ASP A 157 -20.55 27.15 -16.54
N GLU A 158 -21.59 27.88 -16.11
CA GLU A 158 -21.73 28.48 -14.80
C GLU A 158 -22.10 27.43 -13.74
#